data_1415cdc268d95ba6ba7298d62d8f3712
#
_entry.id   1415cdc268d95ba6ba7298d62d8f3712
#
_cell.length_a   1.000
_cell.length_b   1.000
_cell.length_c   1.000
_cell.angle_alpha   90.00
_cell.angle_beta   90.00
_cell.angle_gamma   90.00
#
_symmetry.space_group_name_H-M   'P 1'
#
loop_
_entity.id
_entity.type
_entity.pdbx_description
1 polymer ?
#
loop_
_entity_poly.entity_id
_entity_poly.type
_entity_poly.pdbx_seq_one_letter_code
_entity_poly.pdbx_strand_id
1 'polypeptide(L)'
;VFIPVHWAPDPFMSQKQFETFWWPSFKKMVLALIDGGLIPMPLWESDCTRRLETLRELPAGRCIHWFEKTDLRRAFEVLGDVAALRGGLSSSLLTTASPEQIDSAVRDLVEGVFHRGGKLIFDSGFGIPDETPLENVRAMFNAVRRYGS
;
A
#
# COMPACT_ATOMS: atom_id res chain seq x y z
N VAL A 1 -10.42 -9.78 3.11
CA VAL A 1 -9.64 -11.01 2.85
C VAL A 1 -8.24 -10.62 2.42
N PHE A 2 -7.22 -11.04 3.17
CA PHE A 2 -5.81 -10.84 2.83
C PHE A 2 -5.40 -11.76 1.66
N ILE A 3 -4.69 -11.21 0.67
CA ILE A 3 -4.25 -11.95 -0.53
C ILE A 3 -2.79 -11.56 -0.82
N PRO A 4 -1.79 -12.42 -0.54
CA PRO A 4 -0.41 -12.14 -0.89
C PRO A 4 -0.18 -12.21 -2.40
N VAL A 5 0.50 -11.20 -2.97
CA VAL A 5 0.78 -11.08 -4.40
C VAL A 5 2.30 -10.98 -4.62
N HIS A 6 2.94 -12.13 -4.86
CA HIS A 6 4.40 -12.22 -4.94
C HIS A 6 4.97 -12.04 -6.36
N TRP A 7 4.27 -12.51 -7.40
CA TRP A 7 4.84 -12.66 -8.76
C TRP A 7 4.28 -11.68 -9.81
N ALA A 8 3.35 -10.81 -9.42
CA ALA A 8 2.73 -9.83 -10.30
C ALA A 8 3.41 -8.44 -10.32
N PRO A 9 4.25 -8.05 -9.31
CA PRO A 9 4.94 -6.76 -9.31
C PRO A 9 5.81 -6.51 -10.54
N ASP A 10 6.17 -5.24 -10.73
CA ASP A 10 6.89 -4.75 -11.91
C ASP A 10 8.21 -5.47 -12.24
N PRO A 11 9.02 -5.91 -11.25
CA PRO A 11 10.27 -6.62 -11.55
C PRO A 11 10.08 -8.04 -12.15
N PHE A 12 8.90 -8.66 -11.97
CA PHE A 12 8.71 -10.07 -12.32
C PHE A 12 8.13 -10.31 -13.71
N MET A 13 7.33 -9.35 -14.22
CA MET A 13 6.74 -9.49 -15.55
C MET A 13 6.49 -8.12 -16.21
N SER A 14 6.47 -8.09 -17.54
CA SER A 14 6.11 -6.89 -18.27
C SER A 14 4.63 -6.51 -18.04
N GLN A 15 4.27 -5.24 -18.30
CA GLN A 15 2.88 -4.80 -18.21
C GLN A 15 1.97 -5.62 -19.15
N LYS A 16 2.43 -5.90 -20.36
CA LYS A 16 1.68 -6.71 -21.32
C LYS A 16 1.41 -8.13 -20.81
N GLN A 17 2.40 -8.78 -20.18
CA GLN A 17 2.22 -10.11 -19.60
C GLN A 17 1.25 -10.07 -18.42
N PHE A 18 1.38 -9.06 -17.55
CA PHE A 18 0.47 -8.84 -16.43
C PHE A 18 -0.98 -8.74 -16.92
N GLU A 19 -1.27 -7.86 -17.86
CA GLU A 19 -2.61 -7.63 -18.40
C GLU A 19 -3.15 -8.81 -19.19
N THR A 20 -2.29 -9.55 -19.92
CA THR A 20 -2.73 -10.65 -20.77
C THR A 20 -2.96 -11.95 -20.00
N PHE A 21 -2.07 -12.29 -19.07
CA PHE A 21 -2.06 -13.63 -18.46
C PHE A 21 -2.43 -13.64 -16.99
N TRP A 22 -2.02 -12.64 -16.22
CA TRP A 22 -2.17 -12.66 -14.77
C TRP A 22 -3.44 -11.93 -14.31
N TRP A 23 -3.62 -10.69 -14.76
CA TRP A 23 -4.68 -9.81 -14.31
C TRP A 23 -6.11 -10.38 -14.53
N PRO A 24 -6.45 -10.98 -15.68
CA PRO A 24 -7.82 -11.45 -15.90
C PRO A 24 -8.28 -12.48 -14.86
N SER A 25 -7.41 -13.44 -14.51
CA SER A 25 -7.72 -14.46 -13.52
C SER A 25 -7.79 -13.89 -12.10
N PHE A 26 -6.86 -13.01 -11.75
CA PHE A 26 -6.85 -12.34 -10.46
C PHE A 26 -8.07 -11.44 -10.28
N LYS A 27 -8.38 -10.61 -11.28
CA LYS A 27 -9.59 -9.77 -11.29
C LYS A 27 -10.86 -10.59 -11.10
N LYS A 28 -11.01 -11.70 -11.81
CA LYS A 28 -12.16 -12.61 -11.65
C LYS A 28 -12.29 -13.12 -10.21
N MET A 29 -11.20 -13.53 -9.59
CA MET A 29 -11.16 -13.96 -8.18
C MET A 29 -11.58 -12.82 -7.24
N VAL A 30 -11.00 -11.62 -7.41
CA VAL A 30 -11.30 -10.44 -6.59
C VAL A 30 -12.78 -10.06 -6.71
N LEU A 31 -13.33 -10.05 -7.93
CA LEU A 31 -14.75 -9.75 -8.15
C LEU A 31 -15.65 -10.78 -7.46
N ALA A 32 -15.33 -12.08 -7.51
CA ALA A 32 -16.10 -13.12 -6.81
C ALA A 32 -16.09 -12.92 -5.28
N LEU A 33 -14.96 -12.48 -4.70
CA LEU A 33 -14.89 -12.13 -3.28
C LEU A 33 -15.78 -10.93 -2.94
N ILE A 34 -15.76 -9.89 -3.79
CA ILE A 34 -16.59 -8.69 -3.65
C ILE A 34 -18.08 -9.05 -3.73
N ASP A 35 -18.48 -9.88 -4.69
CA ASP A 35 -19.85 -10.35 -4.88
C ASP A 35 -20.32 -11.20 -3.67
N GLY A 36 -19.38 -11.93 -3.04
CA GLY A 36 -19.60 -12.64 -1.79
C GLY A 36 -19.67 -11.73 -0.54
N GLY A 37 -19.65 -10.40 -0.69
CA GLY A 37 -19.73 -9.44 0.42
C GLY A 37 -18.42 -9.22 1.17
N LEU A 38 -17.30 -9.70 0.65
CA LEU A 38 -15.97 -9.55 1.27
C LEU A 38 -15.26 -8.31 0.76
N ILE A 39 -14.27 -7.83 1.52
CA ILE A 39 -13.35 -6.75 1.12
C ILE A 39 -11.98 -7.39 0.85
N PRO A 40 -11.58 -7.55 -0.42
CA PRO A 40 -10.24 -8.02 -0.77
C PRO A 40 -9.19 -7.00 -0.36
N MET A 41 -8.07 -7.51 0.16
CA MET A 41 -6.89 -6.71 0.51
C MET A 41 -5.64 -7.40 -0.05
N PRO A 42 -5.35 -7.20 -1.35
CA PRO A 42 -4.11 -7.69 -1.93
C PRO A 42 -2.90 -6.93 -1.38
N LEU A 43 -1.90 -7.68 -0.91
CA LEU A 43 -0.57 -7.19 -0.59
C LEU A 43 0.30 -7.29 -1.84
N TRP A 44 0.65 -6.15 -2.40
CA TRP A 44 1.55 -6.02 -3.54
C TRP A 44 2.99 -5.94 -3.04
N GLU A 45 3.66 -7.06 -3.04
CA GLU A 45 5.08 -7.11 -2.67
C GLU A 45 5.95 -6.50 -3.77
N SER A 46 6.97 -5.73 -3.39
CA SER A 46 7.81 -4.96 -4.31
C SER A 46 7.07 -3.78 -4.98
N ASP A 47 7.66 -3.19 -6.03
CA ASP A 47 7.09 -2.05 -6.74
C ASP A 47 6.02 -2.50 -7.75
N CYS A 48 4.88 -1.82 -7.73
CA CYS A 48 3.72 -2.04 -8.62
C CYS A 48 3.27 -0.76 -9.32
N THR A 49 4.16 0.21 -9.48
CA THR A 49 3.81 1.53 -10.06
C THR A 49 3.17 1.38 -11.44
N ARG A 50 3.65 0.45 -12.27
CA ARG A 50 3.08 0.23 -13.62
C ARG A 50 1.70 -0.42 -13.60
N ARG A 51 1.32 -1.09 -12.50
CA ARG A 51 0.02 -1.78 -12.35
C ARG A 51 -1.10 -0.83 -11.95
N LEU A 52 -0.79 0.31 -11.37
CA LEU A 52 -1.76 1.21 -10.74
C LEU A 52 -2.96 1.53 -11.63
N GLU A 53 -2.73 1.85 -12.91
CA GLU A 53 -3.84 2.15 -13.83
C GLU A 53 -4.75 0.93 -14.06
N THR A 54 -4.17 -0.27 -14.17
CA THR A 54 -4.96 -1.50 -14.34
C THR A 54 -5.78 -1.82 -13.09
N LEU A 55 -5.26 -1.50 -11.88
CA LEU A 55 -5.99 -1.75 -10.63
C LEU A 55 -7.28 -0.90 -10.50
N ARG A 56 -7.39 0.21 -11.21
CA ARG A 56 -8.63 1.02 -11.29
C ARG A 56 -9.83 0.27 -11.84
N GLU A 57 -9.61 -0.84 -12.55
CA GLU A 57 -10.70 -1.65 -13.11
C GLU A 57 -11.56 -2.35 -12.05
N LEU A 58 -11.13 -2.37 -10.78
CA LEU A 58 -11.91 -2.91 -9.69
C LEU A 58 -13.01 -1.94 -9.24
N PRO A 59 -14.15 -2.44 -8.74
CA PRO A 59 -15.25 -1.59 -8.30
C PRO A 59 -14.84 -0.62 -7.19
N ALA A 60 -15.20 0.65 -7.35
CA ALA A 60 -14.84 1.70 -6.41
C ALA A 60 -15.33 1.40 -4.98
N GLY A 61 -14.45 1.63 -4.01
CA GLY A 61 -14.74 1.45 -2.58
C GLY A 61 -14.82 -0.01 -2.13
N ARG A 62 -14.46 -0.97 -2.97
CA ARG A 62 -14.61 -2.40 -2.67
C ARG A 62 -13.29 -3.14 -2.46
N CYS A 63 -12.15 -2.46 -2.54
CA CYS A 63 -10.82 -3.05 -2.38
C CYS A 63 -9.91 -2.16 -1.54
N ILE A 64 -8.99 -2.77 -0.79
CA ILE A 64 -7.90 -2.09 -0.09
C ILE A 64 -6.61 -2.57 -0.72
N HIS A 65 -5.84 -1.70 -1.36
CA HIS A 65 -4.54 -2.08 -1.89
C HIS A 65 -3.44 -1.83 -0.86
N TRP A 66 -2.76 -2.89 -0.46
CA TRP A 66 -1.62 -2.83 0.45
C TRP A 66 -0.33 -2.88 -0.36
N PHE A 67 0.44 -1.79 -0.33
CA PHE A 67 1.69 -1.66 -1.06
C PHE A 67 2.89 -1.73 -0.12
N GLU A 68 3.86 -2.58 -0.46
CA GLU A 68 5.12 -2.69 0.29
C GLU A 68 6.12 -1.60 -0.14
N LYS A 69 6.36 -1.44 -1.45
CA LYS A 69 7.40 -0.53 -1.99
C LYS A 69 6.90 0.51 -2.98
N THR A 70 5.67 0.41 -3.46
CA THR A 70 5.08 1.43 -4.32
C THR A 70 4.89 2.73 -3.55
N ASP A 71 5.29 3.86 -4.13
CA ASP A 71 5.03 5.19 -3.52
C ASP A 71 3.52 5.41 -3.33
N LEU A 72 3.10 5.53 -2.08
CA LEU A 72 1.69 5.70 -1.74
C LEU A 72 1.10 7.02 -2.20
N ARG A 73 1.90 8.07 -2.37
CA ARG A 73 1.43 9.35 -2.94
C ARG A 73 1.10 9.16 -4.42
N ARG A 74 1.98 8.43 -5.16
CA ARG A 74 1.71 8.05 -6.54
C ARG A 74 0.51 7.10 -6.65
N ALA A 75 0.41 6.13 -5.76
CA ALA A 75 -0.75 5.24 -5.69
C ALA A 75 -2.04 6.02 -5.40
N PHE A 76 -2.00 7.02 -4.51
CA PHE A 76 -3.14 7.90 -4.22
C PHE A 76 -3.56 8.75 -5.43
N GLU A 77 -2.62 9.31 -6.18
CA GLU A 77 -2.93 10.06 -7.41
C GLU A 77 -3.73 9.22 -8.41
N VAL A 78 -3.45 7.92 -8.48
CA VAL A 78 -4.09 7.02 -9.44
C VAL A 78 -5.32 6.32 -8.85
N LEU A 79 -5.31 5.91 -7.59
CA LEU A 79 -6.32 5.03 -7.00
C LEU A 79 -7.17 5.71 -5.91
N GLY A 80 -6.84 6.93 -5.50
CA GLY A 80 -7.44 7.56 -4.32
C GLY A 80 -8.97 7.77 -4.39
N ASP A 81 -9.52 7.86 -5.58
CA ASP A 81 -10.96 7.94 -5.84
C ASP A 81 -11.67 6.58 -5.85
N VAL A 82 -10.94 5.48 -6.06
CA VAL A 82 -11.52 4.14 -6.24
C VAL A 82 -11.17 3.15 -5.13
N ALA A 83 -10.10 3.34 -4.37
CA ALA A 83 -9.67 2.38 -3.38
C ALA A 83 -9.14 3.02 -2.09
N ALA A 84 -9.17 2.27 -0.99
CA ALA A 84 -8.35 2.57 0.17
C ALA A 84 -6.94 2.02 -0.03
N LEU A 85 -5.95 2.73 0.52
CA LEU A 85 -4.54 2.34 0.47
C LEU A 85 -4.08 1.88 1.84
N ARG A 86 -3.25 0.85 1.87
CA ARG A 86 -2.53 0.42 3.06
C ARG A 86 -1.04 0.40 2.76
N GLY A 87 -0.24 0.88 3.70
CA GLY A 87 1.21 0.93 3.62
C GLY A 87 1.75 2.10 4.44
N GLY A 88 3.02 2.39 4.31
CA GLY A 88 3.64 3.45 5.11
C GLY A 88 5.14 3.49 4.95
N LEU A 89 5.85 3.31 6.05
CA LEU A 89 7.31 3.32 6.05
C LEU A 89 7.87 1.97 5.59
N SER A 90 8.91 1.99 4.76
CA SER A 90 9.63 0.76 4.45
C SER A 90 10.33 0.20 5.70
N SER A 91 10.47 -1.13 5.77
CA SER A 91 11.21 -1.80 6.83
C SER A 91 12.64 -1.27 6.95
N SER A 92 13.31 -0.99 5.82
CA SER A 92 14.65 -0.42 5.79
C SER A 92 14.71 0.96 6.44
N LEU A 93 13.78 1.86 6.10
CA LEU A 93 13.73 3.20 6.72
C LEU A 93 13.50 3.08 8.23
N LEU A 94 12.57 2.21 8.63
CA LEU A 94 12.24 2.01 10.03
C LEU A 94 13.43 1.50 10.86
N THR A 95 14.30 0.68 10.25
CA THR A 95 15.48 0.10 10.91
C THR A 95 16.67 1.07 10.94
N THR A 96 16.88 1.88 9.89
CA THR A 96 18.14 2.63 9.73
C THR A 96 18.04 4.14 9.92
N ALA A 97 16.84 4.71 9.90
CA ALA A 97 16.64 6.15 10.06
C ALA A 97 16.70 6.60 11.52
N SER A 98 16.87 7.92 11.76
CA SER A 98 16.67 8.51 13.07
C SER A 98 15.17 8.71 13.38
N PRO A 99 14.78 8.83 14.67
CA PRO A 99 13.40 9.15 15.05
C PRO A 99 12.84 10.40 14.35
N GLU A 100 13.66 11.43 14.13
CA GLU A 100 13.26 12.66 13.44
C GLU A 100 12.99 12.42 11.95
N GLN A 101 13.77 11.55 11.30
CA GLN A 101 13.54 11.15 9.91
C GLN A 101 12.27 10.33 9.79
N ILE A 102 11.99 9.45 10.76
CA ILE A 102 10.74 8.69 10.85
C ILE A 102 9.54 9.65 10.99
N ASP A 103 9.61 10.61 11.93
CA ASP A 103 8.55 11.62 12.14
C ASP A 103 8.26 12.41 10.86
N SER A 104 9.30 12.89 10.17
CA SER A 104 9.16 13.62 8.91
C SER A 104 8.54 12.76 7.82
N ALA A 105 8.98 11.50 7.66
CA ALA A 105 8.45 10.61 6.63
C ALA A 105 6.96 10.26 6.88
N VAL A 106 6.56 10.08 8.13
CA VAL A 106 5.14 9.88 8.50
C VAL A 106 4.33 11.12 8.17
N ARG A 107 4.81 12.32 8.57
CA ARG A 107 4.13 13.58 8.27
C ARG A 107 3.91 13.74 6.77
N ASP A 108 4.97 13.60 5.96
CA ASP A 108 4.92 13.78 4.51
C ASP A 108 3.92 12.82 3.85
N LEU A 109 3.80 11.59 4.35
CA LEU A 109 2.83 10.62 3.86
C LEU A 109 1.40 10.96 4.27
N VAL A 110 1.19 11.33 5.53
CA VAL A 110 -0.15 11.71 6.03
C VAL A 110 -0.65 12.97 5.32
N GLU A 111 0.19 14.00 5.19
CA GLU A 111 -0.14 15.22 4.45
C GLU A 111 -0.35 14.95 2.95
N GLY A 112 0.46 14.08 2.36
CA GLY A 112 0.42 13.76 0.92
C GLY A 112 -0.74 12.87 0.50
N VAL A 113 -1.35 12.11 1.43
CA VAL A 113 -2.43 11.16 1.14
C VAL A 113 -3.66 11.45 1.98
N PHE A 114 -3.57 11.33 3.31
CA PHE A 114 -4.75 11.38 4.19
C PHE A 114 -5.40 12.77 4.21
N HIS A 115 -4.64 13.83 4.41
CA HIS A 115 -5.17 15.21 4.42
C HIS A 115 -5.63 15.71 3.04
N ARG A 116 -5.30 14.99 1.98
CA ARG A 116 -5.84 15.22 0.64
C ARG A 116 -7.11 14.42 0.34
N GLY A 117 -7.69 13.77 1.35
CA GLY A 117 -8.92 12.98 1.24
C GLY A 117 -8.71 11.51 0.93
N GLY A 118 -7.46 11.01 0.92
CA GLY A 118 -7.16 9.60 0.73
C GLY A 118 -7.58 8.75 1.93
N LYS A 119 -8.07 7.55 1.66
CA LYS A 119 -8.38 6.55 2.69
C LYS A 119 -7.12 5.74 2.95
N LEU A 120 -6.41 6.04 4.04
CA LEU A 120 -5.12 5.45 4.37
C LEU A 120 -5.20 4.59 5.63
N ILE A 121 -4.78 3.33 5.52
CA ILE A 121 -4.41 2.49 6.66
C ILE A 121 -2.89 2.55 6.76
N PHE A 122 -2.39 3.32 7.75
CA PHE A 122 -0.96 3.46 7.94
C PHE A 122 -0.34 2.16 8.48
N ASP A 123 0.77 1.72 7.87
CA ASP A 123 1.48 0.48 8.22
C ASP A 123 2.99 0.66 8.01
N SER A 124 3.77 -0.31 8.46
CA SER A 124 5.23 -0.40 8.30
C SER A 124 5.65 -1.26 7.11
N GLY A 125 4.96 -1.15 5.97
CA GLY A 125 5.22 -1.99 4.79
C GLY A 125 4.78 -3.43 5.05
N PHE A 126 5.71 -4.37 5.22
CA PHE A 126 5.39 -5.80 5.45
C PHE A 126 5.67 -6.28 6.88
N GLY A 127 5.81 -5.38 7.82
CA GLY A 127 6.08 -5.70 9.22
C GLY A 127 7.25 -4.92 9.80
N ILE A 128 7.48 -5.09 11.07
CA ILE A 128 8.57 -4.45 11.80
C ILE A 128 9.68 -5.49 11.99
N PRO A 129 10.88 -5.29 11.38
CA PRO A 129 12.01 -6.19 11.60
C PRO A 129 12.43 -6.24 13.06
N ASP A 130 12.93 -7.38 13.53
CA ASP A 130 13.37 -7.57 14.91
C ASP A 130 14.52 -6.63 15.29
N GLU A 131 15.33 -6.20 14.31
CA GLU A 131 16.44 -5.26 14.48
C GLU A 131 16.00 -3.81 14.59
N THR A 132 14.72 -3.50 14.40
CA THR A 132 14.22 -2.12 14.44
C THR A 132 14.37 -1.52 15.83
N PRO A 133 15.05 -0.36 15.97
CA PRO A 133 15.15 0.32 17.27
C PRO A 133 13.75 0.66 17.80
N LEU A 134 13.50 0.33 19.08
CA LEU A 134 12.19 0.59 19.70
C LEU A 134 11.82 2.08 19.68
N GLU A 135 12.80 2.97 19.69
CA GLU A 135 12.60 4.41 19.56
C GLU A 135 12.03 4.80 18.20
N ASN A 136 12.43 4.14 17.11
CA ASN A 136 11.88 4.35 15.77
C ASN A 136 10.42 3.88 15.68
N VAL A 137 10.11 2.74 16.29
CA VAL A 137 8.72 2.25 16.37
C VAL A 137 7.84 3.25 17.13
N ARG A 138 8.34 3.75 18.29
CA ARG A 138 7.64 4.78 19.05
C ARG A 138 7.47 6.09 18.28
N ALA A 139 8.52 6.53 17.57
CA ALA A 139 8.48 7.73 16.74
C ALA A 139 7.39 7.61 15.66
N MET A 140 7.33 6.47 14.97
CA MET A 140 6.30 6.18 13.96
C MET A 140 4.88 6.28 14.55
N PHE A 141 4.59 5.58 15.64
CA PHE A 141 3.25 5.62 16.26
C PHE A 141 2.88 7.01 16.80
N ASN A 142 3.84 7.72 17.39
CA ASN A 142 3.61 9.07 17.89
C ASN A 142 3.33 10.06 16.74
N ALA A 143 4.07 9.95 15.65
CA ALA A 143 3.89 10.78 14.48
C ALA A 143 2.51 10.50 13.82
N VAL A 144 2.11 9.23 13.65
CA VAL A 144 0.78 8.88 13.14
C VAL A 144 -0.34 9.48 13.99
N ARG A 145 -0.23 9.42 15.33
CA ARG A 145 -1.21 10.05 16.21
C ARG A 145 -1.23 11.57 16.11
N ARG A 146 -0.06 12.19 15.92
CA ARG A 146 0.08 13.65 15.82
C ARG A 146 -0.49 14.21 14.51
N TYR A 147 -0.21 13.54 13.40
CA TYR A 147 -0.56 14.05 12.07
C TYR A 147 -1.84 13.43 11.48
N GLY A 148 -2.30 12.31 12.00
CA GLY A 148 -3.49 11.59 11.49
C GLY A 148 -4.82 11.99 12.16
N SER A 149 -4.82 13.07 12.95
CA SER A 149 -6.00 13.59 13.63
C SER A 149 -6.61 14.79 12.88
#